data_e6b615c90879ff4ab03bc20369ce6dbf
#
_entry.id   e6b615c90879ff4ab03bc20369ce6dbf
#
_cell.length_a   1.000
_cell.length_b   1.000
_cell.length_c   1.000
_cell.angle_alpha   90.00
_cell.angle_beta   90.00
_cell.angle_gamma   90.00
#
_symmetry.space_group_name_H-M   'P 1'
#
loop_
_entity.id
_entity.type
_entity.pdbx_description
1 polymer ?
#
loop_
_entity_poly.entity_id
_entity_poly.type
_entity_poly.pdbx_seq_one_letter_code
_entity_poly.pdbx_strand_id
1 'polypeptide(L)'
;MNIQHQFIDKSFSTHQLEKMKQGNSASNADYEFLTQSEFDKLRRMCLTIEYHEKGKVSNYKGFSADEPAGQMIQKMLNDRLVKWIGPHNIDFFAFNEAIEPWKIHADLRWHETKIPYKMVLVPMDVEAIDNTTSDPWIPTYTIAFDQRDYLEDSTNTGESHAGNDGPYATTGKTRICDKPGTHHLKPGYHITHEEHEKYMSHFPYDHLDSLTIDNIFEWKPRSAGYWDNNQMHCADNFIKRGIKTKKCLMICTLL
;
A
#
# COMPACT_ATOMS: atom_id res chain seq x y z
N MET A 1 -22.31 26.24 18.66
CA MET A 1 -22.87 24.89 18.47
C MET A 1 -21.73 23.91 18.61
N ASN A 2 -21.74 23.14 19.70
CA ASN A 2 -20.76 22.07 19.92
C ASN A 2 -21.18 20.88 19.05
N ILE A 3 -20.45 20.65 17.97
CA ILE A 3 -20.56 19.39 17.23
C ILE A 3 -19.78 18.37 18.05
N GLN A 4 -20.48 17.64 18.90
CA GLN A 4 -19.95 16.39 19.45
C GLN A 4 -19.80 15.44 18.24
N HIS A 5 -18.58 15.26 17.78
CA HIS A 5 -18.25 14.12 16.93
C HIS A 5 -18.54 12.85 17.78
N GLN A 6 -19.66 12.22 17.54
CA GLN A 6 -19.88 10.86 18.02
C GLN A 6 -18.83 9.99 17.30
N PHE A 7 -17.83 9.57 18.06
CA PHE A 7 -16.92 8.51 17.63
C PHE A 7 -17.76 7.25 17.45
N ILE A 8 -18.12 6.94 16.22
CA ILE A 8 -18.72 5.65 15.90
C ILE A 8 -17.57 4.65 15.94
N ASP A 9 -17.68 3.68 16.81
CA ASP A 9 -16.77 2.54 16.89
C ASP A 9 -16.87 1.77 15.56
N LYS A 10 -15.92 1.99 14.64
CA LYS A 10 -15.92 1.41 13.31
C LYS A 10 -15.16 0.11 13.36
N SER A 11 -15.82 -0.98 13.70
CA SER A 11 -15.26 -2.32 13.66
C SER A 11 -15.91 -3.14 12.54
N PHE A 12 -15.17 -4.09 11.99
CA PHE A 12 -15.72 -5.07 11.05
C PHE A 12 -16.65 -6.04 11.80
N SER A 13 -17.72 -6.44 11.14
CA SER A 13 -18.59 -7.52 11.65
C SER A 13 -17.84 -8.86 11.67
N THR A 14 -18.27 -9.78 12.54
CA THR A 14 -17.71 -11.15 12.59
C THR A 14 -17.66 -11.80 11.20
N HIS A 15 -18.73 -11.63 10.41
CA HIS A 15 -18.77 -12.17 9.05
C HIS A 15 -17.68 -11.59 8.14
N GLN A 16 -17.44 -10.26 8.19
CA GLN A 16 -16.38 -9.62 7.41
C GLN A 16 -15.01 -10.14 7.84
N LEU A 17 -14.75 -10.21 9.15
CA LEU A 17 -13.49 -10.72 9.69
C LEU A 17 -13.21 -12.17 9.28
N GLU A 18 -14.22 -13.05 9.34
CA GLU A 18 -14.08 -14.43 8.89
C GLU A 18 -13.74 -14.51 7.39
N LYS A 19 -14.40 -13.69 6.55
CA LYS A 19 -14.11 -13.63 5.12
C LYS A 19 -12.72 -13.09 4.82
N MET A 20 -12.30 -12.04 5.50
CA MET A 20 -10.95 -11.49 5.38
C MET A 20 -9.90 -12.54 5.76
N LYS A 21 -10.10 -13.26 6.87
CA LYS A 21 -9.20 -14.34 7.31
C LYS A 21 -9.15 -15.51 6.34
N GLN A 22 -10.27 -15.88 5.73
CA GLN A 22 -10.33 -16.94 4.70
C GLN A 22 -9.65 -16.52 3.39
N GLY A 23 -9.74 -15.25 3.01
CA GLY A 23 -9.17 -14.70 1.79
C GLY A 23 -7.68 -14.33 1.88
N ASN A 24 -7.05 -14.53 3.03
CA ASN A 24 -5.65 -14.22 3.20
C ASN A 24 -4.78 -15.11 2.30
N SER A 25 -3.90 -14.46 1.56
CA SER A 25 -2.93 -15.14 0.70
C SER A 25 -1.58 -14.44 0.75
N ALA A 26 -0.53 -15.14 0.33
CA ALA A 26 0.77 -14.51 0.14
C ALA A 26 0.68 -13.36 -0.86
N SER A 27 1.44 -12.31 -0.64
CA SER A 27 1.63 -11.27 -1.64
C SER A 27 2.40 -11.81 -2.84
N ASN A 28 2.22 -11.20 -4.00
CA ASN A 28 2.86 -11.67 -5.23
C ASN A 28 3.19 -10.49 -6.16
N ALA A 29 4.07 -10.74 -7.12
CA ALA A 29 4.48 -9.78 -8.14
C ALA A 29 4.46 -10.43 -9.53
N ASP A 30 4.04 -9.65 -10.53
CA ASP A 30 4.14 -9.99 -11.96
C ASP A 30 4.96 -8.90 -12.66
N TYR A 31 6.10 -9.26 -13.19
CA TYR A 31 7.03 -8.33 -13.83
C TYR A 31 6.71 -8.07 -15.32
N GLU A 32 5.73 -8.74 -15.87
CA GLU A 32 5.21 -8.56 -17.23
C GLU A 32 3.70 -8.25 -17.23
N PHE A 33 3.20 -7.67 -16.14
CA PHE A 33 1.78 -7.42 -15.92
C PHE A 33 1.15 -6.53 -17.00
N LEU A 34 1.85 -5.51 -17.48
CA LEU A 34 1.39 -4.62 -18.54
C LEU A 34 2.11 -4.88 -19.87
N THR A 35 1.40 -4.71 -20.96
CA THR A 35 2.04 -4.49 -22.25
C THR A 35 2.73 -3.12 -22.29
N GLN A 36 3.70 -2.93 -23.18
CA GLN A 36 4.39 -1.63 -23.30
C GLN A 36 3.41 -0.49 -23.61
N SER A 37 2.43 -0.72 -24.48
CA SER A 37 1.43 0.29 -24.87
C SER A 37 0.53 0.69 -23.68
N GLU A 38 0.12 -0.26 -22.84
CA GLU A 38 -0.67 0.00 -21.64
C GLU A 38 0.14 0.80 -20.61
N PHE A 39 1.39 0.37 -20.39
CA PHE A 39 2.30 1.08 -19.51
C PHE A 39 2.52 2.52 -19.94
N ASP A 40 2.83 2.77 -21.20
CA ASP A 40 3.05 4.12 -21.73
C ASP A 40 1.82 5.00 -21.60
N LYS A 41 0.63 4.43 -21.79
CA LYS A 41 -0.64 5.15 -21.62
C LYS A 41 -0.90 5.52 -20.16
N LEU A 42 -0.76 4.56 -19.23
CA LEU A 42 -0.98 4.79 -17.80
C LEU A 42 0.08 5.74 -17.22
N ARG A 43 1.35 5.55 -17.61
CA ARG A 43 2.45 6.43 -17.19
C ARG A 43 2.22 7.87 -17.64
N ARG A 44 1.79 8.08 -18.88
CA ARG A 44 1.46 9.42 -19.39
C ARG A 44 0.33 10.07 -18.57
N MET A 45 -0.72 9.31 -18.25
CA MET A 45 -1.78 9.80 -17.37
C MET A 45 -1.22 10.20 -16.01
N CYS A 46 -0.44 9.32 -15.38
CA CYS A 46 0.17 9.56 -14.08
C CYS A 46 1.04 10.82 -14.04
N LEU A 47 1.82 11.07 -15.10
CA LEU A 47 2.71 12.22 -15.20
C LEU A 47 2.00 13.55 -15.51
N THR A 48 0.80 13.49 -16.07
CA THR A 48 0.03 14.70 -16.47
C THR A 48 -1.14 15.02 -15.53
N ILE A 49 -1.43 14.12 -14.58
CA ILE A 49 -2.56 14.32 -13.67
C ILE A 49 -2.23 15.38 -12.63
N GLU A 50 -3.23 16.19 -12.29
CA GLU A 50 -3.12 17.17 -11.23
C GLU A 50 -3.52 16.53 -9.90
N TYR A 51 -2.60 16.47 -8.94
CA TYR A 51 -2.86 15.92 -7.61
C TYR A 51 -3.72 16.89 -6.80
N HIS A 52 -4.82 16.41 -6.24
CA HIS A 52 -5.73 17.22 -5.42
C HIS A 52 -5.32 17.25 -3.96
N GLU A 53 -4.83 16.14 -3.44
CA GLU A 53 -4.35 16.03 -2.08
C GLU A 53 -2.82 16.06 -2.08
N LYS A 54 -2.26 17.08 -1.43
CA LYS A 54 -0.81 17.25 -1.25
C LYS A 54 -0.48 17.09 0.22
N GLY A 55 0.10 15.95 0.54
CA GLY A 55 0.53 15.61 1.88
C GLY A 55 2.03 15.79 2.10
N LYS A 56 2.48 15.61 3.34
CA LYS A 56 3.91 15.63 3.67
C LYS A 56 4.65 14.39 3.12
N VAL A 57 3.96 13.25 3.04
CA VAL A 57 4.53 11.96 2.66
C VAL A 57 4.23 11.62 1.21
N SER A 58 3.06 12.02 0.72
CA SER A 58 2.64 11.74 -0.66
C SER A 58 1.65 12.74 -1.20
N ASN A 59 1.62 12.85 -2.52
CA ASN A 59 0.55 13.48 -3.28
C ASN A 59 -0.39 12.41 -3.83
N TYR A 60 -1.69 12.70 -3.88
CA TYR A 60 -2.70 11.71 -4.17
C TYR A 60 -3.79 12.26 -5.09
N LYS A 61 -4.22 11.42 -6.04
CA LYS A 61 -5.39 11.66 -6.89
C LYS A 61 -6.21 10.38 -7.02
N GLY A 62 -7.26 10.29 -6.20
CA GLY A 62 -8.25 9.21 -6.26
C GLY A 62 -9.33 9.48 -7.29
N PHE A 63 -9.92 8.41 -7.83
CA PHE A 63 -11.11 8.44 -8.69
C PHE A 63 -11.84 7.09 -8.62
N SER A 64 -13.16 7.14 -8.78
CA SER A 64 -13.99 5.94 -8.74
C SER A 64 -13.93 5.17 -10.06
N ALA A 65 -14.38 3.90 -10.01
CA ALA A 65 -14.51 3.08 -11.22
C ALA A 65 -15.53 3.65 -12.22
N ASP A 66 -16.48 4.47 -11.77
CA ASP A 66 -17.53 5.07 -12.61
C ASP A 66 -17.07 6.32 -13.34
N GLU A 67 -15.95 6.92 -12.95
CA GLU A 67 -15.36 8.06 -13.63
C GLU A 67 -14.70 7.63 -14.96
N PRO A 68 -14.63 8.50 -15.98
CA PRO A 68 -14.06 8.14 -17.30
C PRO A 68 -12.65 7.53 -17.21
N ALA A 69 -11.81 8.05 -16.32
CA ALA A 69 -10.47 7.53 -16.09
C ALA A 69 -10.52 6.11 -15.47
N GLY A 70 -11.38 5.89 -14.46
CA GLY A 70 -11.59 4.60 -13.83
C GLY A 70 -12.14 3.56 -14.79
N GLN A 71 -13.17 3.90 -15.55
CA GLN A 71 -13.73 3.02 -16.59
C GLN A 71 -12.67 2.58 -17.63
N MET A 72 -11.83 3.53 -18.06
CA MET A 72 -10.76 3.21 -19.01
C MET A 72 -9.73 2.25 -18.41
N ILE A 73 -9.29 2.48 -17.16
CA ILE A 73 -8.32 1.62 -16.48
C ILE A 73 -8.94 0.25 -16.23
N GLN A 74 -10.18 0.20 -15.74
CA GLN A 74 -10.90 -1.05 -15.52
C GLN A 74 -11.03 -1.86 -16.80
N LYS A 75 -11.46 -1.25 -17.90
CA LYS A 75 -11.56 -1.91 -19.21
C LYS A 75 -10.21 -2.48 -19.67
N MET A 76 -9.12 -1.81 -19.34
CA MET A 76 -7.76 -2.23 -19.73
C MET A 76 -7.26 -3.42 -18.90
N LEU A 77 -7.57 -3.45 -17.59
CA LEU A 77 -6.90 -4.33 -16.63
C LEU A 77 -7.78 -5.45 -16.07
N ASN A 78 -9.13 -5.33 -16.14
CA ASN A 78 -10.07 -6.20 -15.43
C ASN A 78 -9.83 -7.70 -15.67
N ASP A 79 -9.74 -8.13 -16.93
CA ASP A 79 -9.59 -9.56 -17.26
C ASP A 79 -8.27 -10.13 -16.70
N ARG A 80 -7.24 -9.32 -16.68
CA ARG A 80 -5.92 -9.69 -16.13
C ARG A 80 -5.97 -9.73 -14.61
N LEU A 81 -6.58 -8.74 -13.98
CA LEU A 81 -6.78 -8.72 -12.53
C LEU A 81 -7.61 -9.93 -12.08
N VAL A 82 -8.73 -10.23 -12.73
CA VAL A 82 -9.55 -11.41 -12.40
C VAL A 82 -8.75 -12.71 -12.49
N LYS A 83 -7.91 -12.88 -13.51
CA LYS A 83 -7.05 -14.06 -13.65
C LYS A 83 -5.98 -14.13 -12.54
N TRP A 84 -5.50 -13.00 -12.06
CA TRP A 84 -4.36 -12.93 -11.16
C TRP A 84 -4.77 -12.95 -9.67
N ILE A 85 -5.81 -12.21 -9.30
CA ILE A 85 -6.26 -12.09 -7.91
C ILE A 85 -7.65 -12.69 -7.66
N GLY A 86 -8.30 -13.23 -8.67
CA GLY A 86 -9.64 -13.81 -8.57
C GLY A 86 -10.78 -12.79 -8.76
N PRO A 87 -12.05 -13.24 -8.64
CA PRO A 87 -13.22 -12.36 -8.75
C PRO A 87 -13.20 -11.27 -7.67
N HIS A 88 -13.48 -10.06 -8.07
CA HIS A 88 -13.46 -8.87 -7.19
C HIS A 88 -14.29 -7.74 -7.79
N ASN A 89 -14.55 -6.73 -6.96
CA ASN A 89 -15.07 -5.43 -7.36
C ASN A 89 -13.96 -4.38 -7.15
N ILE A 90 -13.94 -3.36 -7.98
CA ILE A 90 -13.06 -2.20 -7.77
C ILE A 90 -13.72 -1.26 -6.77
N ASP A 91 -13.00 -0.87 -5.72
CA ASP A 91 -13.42 0.17 -4.79
C ASP A 91 -13.05 1.55 -5.35
N PHE A 92 -11.76 1.72 -5.65
CA PHE A 92 -11.26 2.95 -6.29
C PHE A 92 -9.91 2.70 -6.97
N PHE A 93 -9.54 3.65 -7.80
CA PHE A 93 -8.19 3.83 -8.35
C PHE A 93 -7.56 5.07 -7.77
N ALA A 94 -6.23 5.08 -7.68
CA ALA A 94 -5.51 6.30 -7.34
C ALA A 94 -4.14 6.35 -8.01
N PHE A 95 -3.75 7.52 -8.51
CA PHE A 95 -2.35 7.83 -8.72
C PHE A 95 -1.79 8.40 -7.42
N ASN A 96 -0.66 7.84 -7.00
CA ASN A 96 0.06 8.25 -5.81
C ASN A 96 1.50 8.61 -6.20
N GLU A 97 2.00 9.72 -5.65
CA GLU A 97 3.38 10.14 -5.74
C GLU A 97 3.96 10.17 -4.33
N ALA A 98 4.76 9.19 -3.98
CA ALA A 98 5.46 9.16 -2.69
C ALA A 98 6.65 10.12 -2.72
N ILE A 99 6.72 11.01 -1.73
CA ILE A 99 7.77 12.02 -1.52
C ILE A 99 8.73 11.56 -0.42
N GLU A 100 8.18 10.84 0.56
CA GLU A 100 8.94 10.21 1.64
C GLU A 100 8.60 8.72 1.70
N PRO A 101 9.53 7.88 2.22
CA PRO A 101 9.24 6.47 2.42
C PRO A 101 8.04 6.27 3.35
N TRP A 102 7.01 5.61 2.83
CA TRP A 102 5.86 5.23 3.64
C TRP A 102 6.27 4.27 4.74
N LYS A 103 5.83 4.58 5.96
CA LYS A 103 6.02 3.74 7.13
C LYS A 103 5.19 2.46 7.03
N ILE A 104 5.46 1.51 7.94
CA ILE A 104 4.70 0.26 8.01
C ILE A 104 3.24 0.58 8.32
N HIS A 105 2.32 0.11 7.48
CA HIS A 105 0.88 0.32 7.57
C HIS A 105 0.14 -0.80 6.85
N ALA A 106 -1.17 -0.82 7.00
CA ALA A 106 -2.09 -1.56 6.13
C ALA A 106 -3.03 -0.57 5.45
N ASP A 107 -3.42 -0.87 4.21
CA ASP A 107 -4.37 -0.04 3.43
C ASP A 107 -5.83 -0.30 3.81
N LEU A 108 -6.03 -0.91 4.95
CA LEU A 108 -7.34 -1.36 5.40
C LEU A 108 -8.29 -0.18 5.61
N ARG A 109 -9.38 -0.17 4.83
CA ARG A 109 -10.49 0.79 4.97
C ARG A 109 -11.70 0.07 5.51
N TRP A 110 -12.31 0.67 6.53
CA TRP A 110 -13.56 0.15 7.04
C TRP A 110 -14.71 0.41 6.06
N HIS A 111 -15.54 -0.61 5.86
CA HIS A 111 -16.79 -0.55 5.12
C HIS A 111 -17.91 -1.20 5.93
N GLU A 112 -19.11 -0.63 5.89
CA GLU A 112 -20.24 -1.14 6.65
C GLU A 112 -20.62 -2.58 6.23
N THR A 113 -20.61 -2.86 4.93
CA THR A 113 -21.08 -4.14 4.37
C THR A 113 -20.09 -4.84 3.45
N LYS A 114 -19.11 -4.10 2.90
CA LYS A 114 -18.14 -4.63 1.93
C LYS A 114 -16.93 -5.23 2.65
N ILE A 115 -16.28 -6.15 1.98
CA ILE A 115 -15.11 -6.86 2.50
C ILE A 115 -13.87 -6.37 1.74
N PRO A 116 -12.92 -5.67 2.38
CA PRO A 116 -11.64 -5.33 1.76
C PRO A 116 -10.93 -6.59 1.26
N TYR A 117 -10.36 -6.53 0.05
CA TYR A 117 -9.76 -7.70 -0.57
C TYR A 117 -8.27 -7.49 -0.85
N LYS A 118 -7.91 -7.02 -2.04
CA LYS A 118 -6.52 -6.81 -2.44
C LYS A 118 -6.22 -5.35 -2.72
N MET A 119 -5.01 -4.95 -2.38
CA MET A 119 -4.36 -3.78 -2.94
C MET A 119 -3.45 -4.24 -4.08
N VAL A 120 -3.58 -3.62 -5.25
CA VAL A 120 -2.65 -3.80 -6.37
C VAL A 120 -1.92 -2.49 -6.62
N LEU A 121 -0.59 -2.57 -6.71
CA LEU A 121 0.28 -1.44 -7.01
C LEU A 121 0.98 -1.67 -8.34
N VAL A 122 0.88 -0.68 -9.22
CA VAL A 122 1.54 -0.69 -10.53
C VAL A 122 2.52 0.48 -10.60
N PRO A 123 3.84 0.25 -10.59
CA PRO A 123 4.85 1.30 -10.73
C PRO A 123 4.71 2.08 -12.02
N MET A 124 4.72 3.42 -11.94
CA MET A 124 4.56 4.30 -13.10
C MET A 124 5.81 5.10 -13.40
N ASP A 125 6.50 5.58 -12.35
CA ASP A 125 7.68 6.44 -12.52
C ASP A 125 8.56 6.44 -11.27
N VAL A 126 9.86 6.70 -11.47
CA VAL A 126 10.86 6.89 -10.41
C VAL A 126 11.70 8.10 -10.80
N GLU A 127 11.66 9.17 -9.99
CA GLU A 127 12.44 10.39 -10.23
C GLU A 127 13.69 10.40 -9.36
N ALA A 128 14.86 10.49 -9.98
CA ALA A 128 16.13 10.61 -9.26
C ALA A 128 16.31 12.00 -8.63
N ILE A 129 17.06 12.08 -7.51
CA ILE A 129 17.47 13.35 -6.90
C ILE A 129 18.38 14.11 -7.85
N ASP A 130 19.33 13.40 -8.46
CA ASP A 130 20.25 13.95 -9.45
C ASP A 130 19.90 13.41 -10.83
N ASN A 131 19.64 14.28 -11.79
CA ASN A 131 19.34 13.90 -13.18
C ASN A 131 20.57 13.30 -13.92
N THR A 132 21.55 12.76 -13.19
CA THR A 132 22.83 12.27 -13.74
C THR A 132 22.78 10.81 -14.14
N THR A 133 21.74 10.05 -13.78
CA THR A 133 21.63 8.64 -14.15
C THR A 133 20.95 8.49 -15.50
N SER A 134 21.62 7.79 -16.42
CA SER A 134 21.05 7.41 -17.72
C SER A 134 19.97 6.33 -17.61
N ASP A 135 19.86 5.66 -16.49
CA ASP A 135 18.80 4.68 -16.20
C ASP A 135 17.64 5.39 -15.46
N PRO A 136 16.46 5.49 -16.11
CA PRO A 136 15.29 6.12 -15.49
C PRO A 136 14.70 5.32 -14.33
N TRP A 137 15.16 4.07 -14.09
CA TRP A 137 14.62 3.19 -13.06
C TRP A 137 15.67 2.75 -12.04
N ILE A 138 15.94 3.62 -11.07
CA ILE A 138 16.75 3.25 -9.91
C ILE A 138 15.99 2.16 -9.12
N PRO A 139 16.66 1.04 -8.76
CA PRO A 139 16.01 -0.04 -8.01
C PRO A 139 15.40 0.46 -6.69
N THR A 140 14.11 0.25 -6.53
CA THR A 140 13.32 0.58 -5.32
C THR A 140 12.27 -0.49 -5.10
N TYR A 141 11.74 -0.58 -3.89
CA TYR A 141 10.96 -1.73 -3.46
C TYR A 141 9.72 -1.32 -2.65
N THR A 142 8.75 -2.22 -2.62
CA THR A 142 7.70 -2.28 -1.61
C THR A 142 7.89 -3.60 -0.85
N ILE A 143 7.88 -3.54 0.47
CA ILE A 143 8.06 -4.69 1.35
C ILE A 143 6.70 -5.03 1.96
N ALA A 144 6.21 -6.25 1.73
CA ALA A 144 5.02 -6.78 2.35
C ALA A 144 5.40 -7.78 3.45
N PHE A 145 4.74 -7.66 4.60
CA PHE A 145 4.95 -8.54 5.75
C PHE A 145 3.85 -9.59 5.83
N ASP A 146 4.12 -10.70 6.48
CA ASP A 146 3.13 -11.76 6.74
C ASP A 146 2.04 -11.31 7.75
N GLN A 147 2.31 -10.25 8.51
CA GLN A 147 1.42 -9.72 9.53
C GLN A 147 0.28 -8.91 8.91
N ARG A 148 -0.91 -9.01 9.56
CA ARG A 148 -2.15 -8.39 9.10
C ARG A 148 -2.84 -7.64 10.22
N ASP A 149 -3.56 -6.60 9.86
CA ASP A 149 -4.42 -5.84 10.75
C ASP A 149 -5.89 -6.08 10.38
N TYR A 150 -6.70 -6.38 11.38
CA TYR A 150 -8.13 -6.63 11.19
C TYR A 150 -9.01 -5.57 11.84
N LEU A 151 -8.43 -4.52 12.41
CA LEU A 151 -9.15 -3.54 13.23
C LEU A 151 -10.02 -4.18 14.33
N GLU A 152 -9.67 -5.40 14.76
CA GLU A 152 -10.26 -6.01 15.94
C GLU A 152 -9.78 -5.20 17.14
N ASP A 153 -10.64 -4.75 18.01
CA ASP A 153 -10.30 -3.95 19.21
C ASP A 153 -9.71 -2.55 18.92
N SER A 154 -9.69 -2.07 17.68
CA SER A 154 -9.27 -0.71 17.43
C SER A 154 -10.43 0.25 17.61
N THR A 155 -10.36 1.09 18.62
CA THR A 155 -11.06 2.37 18.59
C THR A 155 -10.44 3.19 17.46
N ASN A 156 -11.10 3.19 16.30
CA ASN A 156 -10.65 4.00 15.19
C ASN A 156 -10.90 5.47 15.53
N THR A 157 -9.86 6.16 15.94
CA THR A 157 -9.89 7.58 16.30
C THR A 157 -10.14 8.50 15.09
N GLY A 158 -10.39 7.93 13.91
CA GLY A 158 -10.59 8.71 12.68
C GLY A 158 -9.31 9.28 12.10
N GLU A 159 -8.16 8.96 12.67
CA GLU A 159 -6.87 9.32 12.12
C GLU A 159 -6.59 8.46 10.89
N SER A 160 -6.20 9.11 9.80
CA SER A 160 -5.97 8.43 8.54
C SER A 160 -4.85 7.40 8.70
N HIS A 161 -5.05 6.21 8.15
CA HIS A 161 -4.02 5.16 8.10
C HIS A 161 -2.80 5.58 7.25
N ALA A 162 -2.92 6.67 6.53
CA ALA A 162 -1.94 7.24 5.64
C ALA A 162 -1.39 8.54 6.27
N GLY A 163 -0.28 8.47 6.93
CA GLY A 163 0.38 9.66 7.42
C GLY A 163 1.35 9.36 8.57
N ASN A 164 2.18 10.33 8.87
CA ASN A 164 3.14 10.23 9.96
C ASN A 164 2.50 9.99 11.34
N ASP A 165 1.20 10.21 11.46
CA ASP A 165 0.41 10.14 12.68
C ASP A 165 -0.64 9.02 12.67
N GLY A 166 -0.66 8.19 11.63
CA GLY A 166 -1.56 7.02 11.56
C GLY A 166 -1.24 5.97 12.63
N PRO A 167 -2.21 5.08 12.97
CA PRO A 167 -2.03 4.09 14.03
C PRO A 167 -0.83 3.15 13.80
N TYR A 168 -0.34 3.05 12.58
CA TYR A 168 0.85 2.26 12.20
C TYR A 168 2.10 3.13 12.00
N ALA A 169 1.97 4.45 12.13
CA ALA A 169 3.13 5.30 12.15
C ALA A 169 3.90 5.00 13.43
N THR A 170 5.10 4.49 13.30
CA THR A 170 6.03 4.31 14.41
C THR A 170 6.48 5.69 14.89
N THR A 171 5.65 6.35 15.66
CA THR A 171 5.95 7.66 16.27
C THR A 171 6.74 7.48 17.58
N GLY A 172 7.79 6.74 17.58
CA GLY A 172 8.80 6.70 18.62
C GLY A 172 8.43 6.02 19.95
N LYS A 173 7.16 5.65 20.21
CA LYS A 173 6.74 5.07 21.49
C LYS A 173 5.88 3.81 21.41
N THR A 174 5.23 3.54 20.25
CA THR A 174 4.36 2.37 20.12
C THR A 174 4.92 1.50 19.02
N ARG A 175 5.38 0.32 19.36
CA ARG A 175 5.75 -0.72 18.40
C ARG A 175 4.50 -1.15 17.66
N ILE A 176 4.66 -1.51 16.39
CA ILE A 176 3.55 -2.05 15.61
C ILE A 176 2.98 -3.33 16.23
N CYS A 177 3.84 -4.15 16.84
CA CYS A 177 3.46 -5.39 17.53
C CYS A 177 2.67 -5.17 18.83
N ASP A 178 2.67 -3.94 19.38
CA ASP A 178 1.95 -3.63 20.62
C ASP A 178 0.53 -3.13 20.33
N LYS A 179 0.11 -3.08 19.06
CA LYS A 179 -1.21 -2.57 18.69
C LYS A 179 -2.28 -3.64 18.71
N PRO A 180 -3.45 -3.32 19.29
CA PRO A 180 -4.64 -4.15 19.13
C PRO A 180 -4.96 -4.36 17.64
N GLY A 181 -5.51 -5.51 17.29
CA GLY A 181 -5.91 -5.83 15.92
C GLY A 181 -4.79 -6.34 15.02
N THR A 182 -3.53 -6.33 15.45
CA THR A 182 -2.41 -6.90 14.69
C THR A 182 -2.31 -8.39 14.95
N HIS A 183 -2.47 -9.18 13.88
CA HIS A 183 -2.45 -10.63 13.96
C HIS A 183 -1.21 -11.21 13.28
N HIS A 184 -0.97 -12.48 13.57
CA HIS A 184 0.14 -13.28 13.01
C HIS A 184 1.54 -12.83 13.45
N LEU A 185 1.66 -12.06 14.52
CA LEU A 185 2.96 -11.80 15.13
C LEU A 185 3.68 -13.10 15.45
N LYS A 186 4.97 -13.17 15.16
CA LYS A 186 5.82 -14.34 15.39
C LYS A 186 6.93 -13.98 16.39
N PRO A 187 6.66 -14.04 17.71
CA PRO A 187 7.67 -13.73 18.73
C PRO A 187 8.96 -14.51 18.51
N GLY A 188 10.10 -13.84 18.61
CA GLY A 188 11.41 -14.45 18.37
C GLY A 188 11.86 -14.50 16.91
N TYR A 189 11.02 -14.07 15.97
CA TYR A 189 11.43 -13.81 14.58
C TYR A 189 11.89 -12.36 14.44
N HIS A 190 12.96 -12.17 13.70
CA HIS A 190 13.54 -10.86 13.42
C HIS A 190 13.90 -10.77 11.95
N ILE A 191 13.66 -9.63 11.37
CA ILE A 191 14.24 -9.24 10.09
C ILE A 191 15.75 -9.12 10.31
N THR A 192 16.55 -9.62 9.39
CA THR A 192 18.00 -9.56 9.52
C THR A 192 18.52 -8.12 9.47
N HIS A 193 19.66 -7.85 10.10
CA HIS A 193 20.31 -6.54 9.99
C HIS A 193 20.63 -6.17 8.54
N GLU A 194 20.97 -7.15 7.70
CA GLU A 194 21.23 -6.95 6.28
C GLU A 194 19.96 -6.46 5.54
N GLU A 195 18.82 -7.12 5.76
CA GLU A 195 17.54 -6.71 5.17
C GLU A 195 17.10 -5.34 5.68
N HIS A 196 17.25 -5.07 6.97
CA HIS A 196 16.97 -3.76 7.54
C HIS A 196 17.80 -2.66 6.88
N GLU A 197 19.14 -2.82 6.83
CA GLU A 197 20.02 -1.82 6.23
C GLU A 197 19.76 -1.63 4.73
N LYS A 198 19.44 -2.72 4.04
CA LYS A 198 19.20 -2.71 2.60
C LYS A 198 17.88 -2.05 2.22
N TYR A 199 16.82 -2.30 2.98
CA TYR A 199 15.47 -1.90 2.57
C TYR A 199 14.79 -0.92 3.53
N MET A 200 15.02 -1.05 4.85
CA MET A 200 14.18 -0.45 5.88
C MET A 200 14.96 0.43 6.87
N SER A 201 16.13 0.93 6.47
CA SER A 201 17.01 1.74 7.35
C SER A 201 16.42 3.10 7.79
N HIS A 202 15.22 3.44 7.35
CA HIS A 202 14.42 4.58 7.83
C HIS A 202 13.58 4.26 9.07
N PHE A 203 13.60 2.99 9.52
CA PHE A 203 12.99 2.56 10.79
C PHE A 203 14.07 2.26 11.82
N PRO A 204 13.81 2.49 13.11
CA PRO A 204 14.57 1.84 14.17
C PRO A 204 14.45 0.31 14.05
N TYR A 205 15.57 -0.40 14.22
CA TYR A 205 15.60 -1.85 14.01
C TYR A 205 14.63 -2.61 14.92
N ASP A 206 14.50 -2.18 16.17
CA ASP A 206 13.62 -2.78 17.18
C ASP A 206 12.11 -2.59 16.85
N HIS A 207 11.77 -1.68 15.93
CA HIS A 207 10.40 -1.56 15.44
C HIS A 207 9.96 -2.70 14.51
N LEU A 208 10.92 -3.51 14.06
CA LEU A 208 10.70 -4.63 13.16
C LEU A 208 10.61 -5.98 13.89
N ASP A 209 10.69 -5.97 15.21
CA ASP A 209 10.55 -7.17 16.03
C ASP A 209 9.23 -7.90 15.75
N SER A 210 9.31 -9.24 15.66
CA SER A 210 8.17 -10.14 15.42
C SER A 210 7.52 -10.02 14.04
N LEU A 211 8.05 -9.19 13.15
CA LEU A 211 7.64 -9.12 11.74
C LEU A 211 8.44 -10.12 10.90
N THR A 212 7.77 -10.65 9.88
CA THR A 212 8.37 -11.51 8.87
C THR A 212 8.06 -10.99 7.49
N ILE A 213 9.05 -10.97 6.61
CA ILE A 213 8.86 -10.56 5.22
C ILE A 213 8.15 -11.68 4.47
N ASP A 214 7.03 -11.35 3.82
CA ASP A 214 6.30 -12.22 2.90
C ASP A 214 6.84 -12.03 1.46
N ASN A 215 7.00 -10.78 1.04
CA ASN A 215 7.50 -10.45 -0.29
C ASN A 215 8.26 -9.12 -0.32
N ILE A 216 9.24 -9.04 -1.20
CA ILE A 216 9.94 -7.80 -1.56
C ILE A 216 9.70 -7.56 -3.04
N PHE A 217 8.77 -6.66 -3.33
CA PHE A 217 8.39 -6.31 -4.69
C PHE A 217 9.31 -5.23 -5.24
N GLU A 218 10.15 -5.56 -6.22
CA GLU A 218 10.97 -4.60 -6.94
C GLU A 218 10.13 -3.82 -7.95
N TRP A 219 10.22 -2.50 -7.93
CA TRP A 219 9.56 -1.65 -8.90
C TRP A 219 10.27 -1.70 -10.25
N LYS A 220 9.55 -2.13 -11.27
CA LYS A 220 10.03 -2.18 -12.66
C LYS A 220 8.97 -1.63 -13.60
N PRO A 221 9.34 -1.08 -14.77
CA PRO A 221 8.38 -0.80 -15.83
C PRO A 221 7.54 -2.03 -16.13
N ARG A 222 6.22 -1.85 -16.34
CA ARG A 222 5.27 -2.90 -16.68
C ARG A 222 4.95 -3.92 -15.59
N SER A 223 5.60 -3.83 -14.43
CA SER A 223 5.32 -4.72 -13.30
C SER A 223 4.09 -4.31 -12.51
N ALA A 224 3.56 -5.25 -11.73
CA ALA A 224 2.59 -5.01 -10.67
C ALA A 224 2.88 -5.92 -9.48
N GLY A 225 2.53 -5.45 -8.28
CA GLY A 225 2.53 -6.24 -7.06
C GLY A 225 1.16 -6.18 -6.39
N TYR A 226 0.77 -7.23 -5.68
CA TYR A 226 -0.41 -7.19 -4.83
C TYR A 226 -0.14 -7.77 -3.45
N TRP A 227 -0.95 -7.35 -2.49
CA TRP A 227 -1.06 -7.90 -1.14
C TRP A 227 -2.51 -7.83 -0.65
N ASP A 228 -2.81 -8.52 0.45
CA ASP A 228 -4.12 -8.36 1.09
C ASP A 228 -4.29 -6.92 1.59
N ASN A 229 -5.48 -6.35 1.47
CA ASN A 229 -5.73 -4.95 1.86
C ASN A 229 -5.40 -4.69 3.35
N ASN A 230 -5.50 -5.72 4.17
CA ASN A 230 -5.15 -5.70 5.59
C ASN A 230 -3.71 -6.16 5.87
N GLN A 231 -2.93 -6.51 4.85
CA GLN A 231 -1.53 -6.94 5.02
C GLN A 231 -0.62 -5.73 5.26
N MET A 232 0.21 -5.86 6.27
CA MET A 232 1.17 -4.80 6.61
C MET A 232 2.26 -4.71 5.55
N HIS A 233 2.60 -3.49 5.17
CA HIS A 233 3.63 -3.23 4.18
C HIS A 233 4.26 -1.85 4.37
N CYS A 234 5.38 -1.60 3.71
CA CYS A 234 6.06 -0.31 3.70
C CYS A 234 6.80 -0.07 2.37
N ALA A 235 7.19 1.17 2.14
CA ALA A 235 8.18 1.49 1.12
C ALA A 235 9.58 1.18 1.63
N ASP A 236 10.53 0.91 0.73
CA ASP A 236 11.94 0.92 1.08
C ASP A 236 12.45 2.34 1.35
N ASN A 237 13.67 2.47 1.89
CA ASN A 237 14.33 3.77 2.04
C ASN A 237 14.83 4.27 0.69
N PHE A 238 13.91 4.64 -0.20
CA PHE A 238 14.23 5.07 -1.56
C PHE A 238 15.02 6.39 -1.60
N ILE A 239 14.88 7.26 -0.60
CA ILE A 239 15.68 8.50 -0.50
C ILE A 239 17.16 8.16 -0.36
N LYS A 240 17.51 7.17 0.49
CA LYS A 240 18.89 6.68 0.64
C LYS A 240 19.47 6.13 -0.67
N ARG A 241 18.60 5.74 -1.60
CA ARG A 241 18.98 5.25 -2.94
C ARG A 241 19.13 6.34 -3.99
N GLY A 242 18.94 7.61 -3.62
CA GLY A 242 19.01 8.73 -4.56
C GLY A 242 17.73 8.98 -5.34
N ILE A 243 16.60 8.45 -4.86
CA ILE A 243 15.28 8.68 -5.45
C ILE A 243 14.59 9.83 -4.73
N LYS A 244 14.09 10.79 -5.51
CA LYS A 244 13.34 11.95 -5.03
C LYS A 244 11.87 11.63 -4.84
N THR A 245 11.24 11.03 -5.86
CA THR A 245 9.83 10.62 -5.81
C THR A 245 9.62 9.30 -6.55
N LYS A 246 8.61 8.55 -6.14
CA LYS A 246 8.13 7.37 -6.87
C LYS A 246 6.62 7.48 -7.07
N LYS A 247 6.18 7.16 -8.30
CA LYS A 247 4.77 7.25 -8.70
C LYS A 247 4.21 5.90 -9.06
N CYS A 248 2.98 5.64 -8.62
CA CYS A 248 2.27 4.39 -8.92
C CYS A 248 0.80 4.63 -9.20
N LEU A 249 0.19 3.65 -9.86
CA LEU A 249 -1.25 3.44 -9.85
C LEU A 249 -1.57 2.44 -8.74
N MET A 250 -2.46 2.80 -7.83
CA MET A 250 -3.04 1.95 -6.80
C MET A 250 -4.43 1.52 -7.22
N ILE A 251 -4.78 0.26 -7.00
CA ILE A 251 -6.08 -0.32 -7.29
C ILE A 251 -6.57 -1.03 -6.03
N CYS A 252 -7.56 -0.45 -5.37
CA CYS A 252 -8.21 -1.05 -4.21
C CYS A 252 -9.37 -1.93 -4.65
N THR A 253 -9.45 -3.15 -4.12
CA THR A 253 -10.50 -4.11 -4.47
C THR A 253 -11.28 -4.60 -3.25
N LEU A 254 -12.49 -5.08 -3.52
CA LEU A 254 -13.47 -5.61 -2.56
C LEU A 254 -13.97 -6.99 -3.02
N LEU A 255 -14.35 -7.83 -2.06
CA LEU A 255 -15.12 -9.07 -2.33
C LEU A 255 -16.61 -8.77 -2.47
#